data_bb9ef543eebabc76e0784ed916413b25
#
_entry.id   bb9ef543eebabc76e0784ed916413b25
#
_cell.length_a   1.000
_cell.length_b   1.000
_cell.length_c   1.000
_cell.angle_alpha   90.00
_cell.angle_beta   90.00
_cell.angle_gamma   90.00
#
_symmetry.space_group_name_H-M   'P 1'
#
loop_
_entity.id
_entity.type
_entity.pdbx_description
1 polymer ?
#
loop_
_entity_poly.entity_id
_entity_poly.type
_entity_poly.pdbx_seq_one_letter_code
_entity_poly.pdbx_strand_id
1 'polypeptide(L)'
;MNGAVGTPVEAAEPALYVDDARYARLWSLWNAALVSGAAAEFDSTGEISRLLYREARLLDDCHYDQWLGMFAPDCLYWVPNRAEPADPRTQSGVYLDDLRRMADRVAMLRTGHLHAQMPASRTRRMLSNIECWSGDAGAIVARANLTLWEQRKGVTRAWPAFQIYEIVGDLAGGALIATKIICLLERDAPLGNYAFIL
;
A
#
# COMPACT_ATOMS: atom_id res chain seq x y z
N MET A 1 -52.50 18.10 -16.41
CA MET A 1 -51.04 18.05 -16.67
C MET A 1 -50.42 17.35 -15.49
N ASN A 2 -50.16 16.04 -15.62
CA ASN A 2 -49.55 15.25 -14.57
C ASN A 2 -48.03 15.29 -14.76
N GLY A 3 -47.34 15.98 -13.83
CA GLY A 3 -45.89 15.91 -13.73
C GLY A 3 -45.46 14.59 -13.10
N ALA A 4 -44.80 13.73 -13.86
CA ALA A 4 -44.15 12.55 -13.33
C ALA A 4 -42.98 12.97 -12.44
N VAL A 5 -43.09 12.69 -11.14
CA VAL A 5 -41.97 12.78 -10.18
C VAL A 5 -41.02 11.63 -10.51
N GLY A 6 -39.85 11.96 -11.04
CA GLY A 6 -38.79 10.97 -11.27
C GLY A 6 -38.32 10.38 -9.92
N THR A 7 -38.30 9.05 -9.86
CA THR A 7 -37.73 8.29 -8.75
C THR A 7 -36.27 8.71 -8.57
N PRO A 8 -35.80 8.98 -7.33
CA PRO A 8 -34.39 9.23 -7.07
C PRO A 8 -33.60 7.97 -7.45
N VAL A 9 -32.57 8.15 -8.27
CA VAL A 9 -31.56 7.12 -8.50
C VAL A 9 -30.86 6.90 -7.16
N GLU A 10 -31.14 5.75 -6.54
CA GLU A 10 -30.46 5.31 -5.34
C GLU A 10 -28.97 5.18 -5.70
N ALA A 11 -28.17 6.12 -5.24
CA ALA A 11 -26.72 6.06 -5.38
C ALA A 11 -26.28 4.79 -4.65
N ALA A 12 -25.74 3.83 -5.37
CA ALA A 12 -25.15 2.63 -4.79
C ALA A 12 -24.16 3.07 -3.70
N GLU A 13 -24.40 2.67 -2.46
CA GLU A 13 -23.48 2.92 -1.38
C GLU A 13 -22.11 2.34 -1.77
N PRO A 14 -21.03 3.12 -1.69
CA PRO A 14 -19.72 2.58 -1.95
C PRO A 14 -19.47 1.43 -0.98
N ALA A 15 -19.04 0.29 -1.47
CA ALA A 15 -18.73 -0.88 -0.65
C ALA A 15 -17.71 -0.49 0.43
N LEU A 16 -18.20 -0.24 1.63
CA LEU A 16 -17.45 0.39 2.73
C LEU A 16 -16.50 -0.58 3.43
N TYR A 17 -16.48 -1.86 3.05
CA TYR A 17 -15.71 -2.88 3.76
C TYR A 17 -14.94 -3.79 2.82
N VAL A 18 -13.75 -4.18 3.28
CA VAL A 18 -13.00 -5.29 2.71
C VAL A 18 -13.82 -6.56 2.93
N ASP A 19 -14.28 -7.20 1.88
CA ASP A 19 -15.03 -8.44 1.94
C ASP A 19 -14.14 -9.66 2.19
N ASP A 20 -14.75 -10.81 2.47
CA ASP A 20 -14.02 -12.05 2.76
C ASP A 20 -13.13 -12.51 1.60
N ALA A 21 -13.50 -12.26 0.35
CA ALA A 21 -12.71 -12.62 -0.82
C ALA A 21 -11.41 -11.79 -0.89
N ARG A 22 -11.50 -10.49 -0.60
CA ARG A 22 -10.34 -9.59 -0.56
C ARG A 22 -9.39 -9.95 0.59
N TYR A 23 -9.93 -10.31 1.76
CA TYR A 23 -9.12 -10.82 2.86
C TYR A 23 -8.42 -12.12 2.50
N ALA A 24 -9.12 -13.06 1.87
CA ALA A 24 -8.55 -14.34 1.45
C ALA A 24 -7.41 -14.14 0.43
N ARG A 25 -7.61 -13.23 -0.54
CA ARG A 25 -6.58 -12.86 -1.52
C ARG A 25 -5.35 -12.26 -0.83
N LEU A 26 -5.53 -11.31 0.10
CA LEU A 26 -4.46 -10.71 0.86
C LEU A 26 -3.65 -11.75 1.64
N TRP A 27 -4.33 -12.70 2.28
CA TRP A 27 -3.71 -13.77 3.05
C TRP A 27 -2.99 -14.79 2.16
N SER A 28 -3.56 -15.12 1.01
CA SER A 28 -2.91 -15.98 0.01
C SER A 28 -1.62 -15.35 -0.52
N LEU A 29 -1.68 -14.07 -0.88
CA LEU A 29 -0.51 -13.32 -1.34
C LEU A 29 0.60 -13.29 -0.29
N TRP A 30 0.25 -13.03 0.98
CA TRP A 30 1.20 -13.06 2.08
C TRP A 30 1.93 -14.40 2.17
N ASN A 31 1.17 -15.50 2.22
CA ASN A 31 1.73 -16.84 2.35
C ASN A 31 2.59 -17.22 1.13
N ALA A 32 2.13 -16.93 -0.07
CA ALA A 32 2.89 -17.19 -1.29
C ALA A 32 4.22 -16.43 -1.29
N ALA A 33 4.22 -15.17 -0.93
CA ALA A 33 5.42 -14.32 -0.94
C ALA A 33 6.48 -14.71 0.11
N LEU A 34 6.07 -15.40 1.19
CA LEU A 34 7.02 -15.91 2.20
C LEU A 34 7.61 -17.25 1.82
N VAL A 35 6.84 -18.09 1.13
CA VAL A 35 7.24 -19.47 0.79
C VAL A 35 7.98 -19.52 -0.55
N SER A 36 7.60 -18.68 -1.49
CA SER A 36 8.10 -18.69 -2.87
C SER A 36 9.48 -18.02 -3.02
N GLY A 37 10.40 -18.26 -2.10
CA GLY A 37 11.79 -17.79 -2.20
C GLY A 37 12.59 -18.33 -3.41
N ALA A 38 11.92 -18.85 -4.42
CA ALA A 38 12.51 -19.28 -5.68
C ALA A 38 12.06 -18.30 -6.77
N ALA A 39 12.87 -17.28 -6.99
CA ALA A 39 12.79 -16.44 -8.16
C ALA A 39 12.79 -17.32 -9.43
N ALA A 40 11.62 -17.47 -10.04
CA ALA A 40 11.62 -17.62 -11.48
C ALA A 40 12.15 -16.28 -12.03
N GLU A 41 13.23 -16.30 -12.79
CA GLU A 41 13.71 -15.12 -13.50
C GLU A 41 12.53 -14.52 -14.27
N PHE A 42 12.11 -13.32 -13.85
CA PHE A 42 11.05 -12.60 -14.52
C PHE A 42 11.70 -11.51 -15.36
N ASP A 43 11.57 -11.61 -16.67
CA ASP A 43 12.24 -10.70 -17.63
C ASP A 43 11.92 -9.20 -17.39
N SER A 44 10.80 -8.91 -16.74
CA SER A 44 10.34 -7.54 -16.49
C SER A 44 10.79 -6.93 -15.16
N THR A 45 11.80 -7.49 -14.49
CA THR A 45 12.30 -6.94 -13.20
C THR A 45 12.70 -5.47 -13.30
N GLY A 46 13.23 -5.03 -14.43
CA GLY A 46 13.58 -3.64 -14.68
C GLY A 46 12.38 -2.70 -14.75
N GLU A 47 11.25 -3.14 -15.27
CA GLU A 47 10.01 -2.36 -15.35
C GLU A 47 9.34 -2.28 -13.99
N ILE A 48 9.30 -3.39 -13.26
CA ILE A 48 8.82 -3.44 -11.89
C ILE A 48 9.65 -2.52 -10.99
N SER A 49 10.98 -2.56 -11.09
CA SER A 49 11.86 -1.67 -10.33
C SER A 49 11.54 -0.19 -10.59
N ARG A 50 11.31 0.19 -11.85
CA ARG A 50 10.92 1.56 -12.22
C ARG A 50 9.58 1.96 -11.61
N LEU A 51 8.59 1.05 -11.59
CA LEU A 51 7.29 1.28 -10.95
C LEU A 51 7.47 1.53 -9.45
N LEU A 52 8.21 0.67 -8.74
CA LEU A 52 8.45 0.79 -7.30
C LEU A 52 9.28 2.05 -6.95
N TYR A 53 10.29 2.40 -7.76
CA TYR A 53 11.04 3.64 -7.56
C TYR A 53 10.19 4.89 -7.82
N ARG A 54 9.25 4.82 -8.77
CA ARG A 54 8.30 5.91 -8.99
C ARG A 54 7.38 6.09 -7.78
N GLU A 55 6.84 5.00 -7.26
CA GLU A 55 6.00 5.00 -6.06
C GLU A 55 6.73 5.63 -4.87
N ALA A 56 7.94 5.18 -4.59
CA ALA A 56 8.78 5.70 -3.51
C ALA A 56 9.04 7.20 -3.65
N ARG A 57 9.38 7.66 -4.87
CA ARG A 57 9.63 9.08 -5.15
C ARG A 57 8.38 9.94 -4.97
N LEU A 58 7.21 9.48 -5.43
CA LEU A 58 5.96 10.22 -5.28
C LEU A 58 5.60 10.43 -3.81
N LEU A 59 5.82 9.44 -2.97
CA LEU A 59 5.63 9.55 -1.52
C LEU A 59 6.65 10.49 -0.88
N ASP A 60 7.92 10.40 -1.24
CA ASP A 60 9.00 11.23 -0.69
C ASP A 60 8.85 12.70 -1.07
N ASP A 61 8.31 12.98 -2.25
CA ASP A 61 8.05 14.31 -2.76
C ASP A 61 6.62 14.81 -2.47
N CYS A 62 5.85 14.04 -1.67
CA CYS A 62 4.46 14.36 -1.26
C CYS A 62 3.49 14.55 -2.44
N HIS A 63 3.73 13.90 -3.58
CA HIS A 63 2.86 13.91 -4.75
C HIS A 63 1.73 12.88 -4.60
N TYR A 64 0.93 13.02 -3.54
CA TYR A 64 -0.03 12.02 -3.07
C TYR A 64 -1.13 11.70 -4.08
N ASP A 65 -1.62 12.66 -4.89
CA ASP A 65 -2.65 12.35 -5.90
C ASP A 65 -2.12 11.43 -6.99
N GLN A 66 -0.88 11.69 -7.43
CA GLN A 66 -0.23 10.83 -8.41
C GLN A 66 0.08 9.46 -7.82
N TRP A 67 0.42 9.40 -6.51
CA TRP A 67 0.62 8.15 -5.79
C TRP A 67 -0.68 7.34 -5.68
N LEU A 68 -1.81 7.96 -5.30
CA LEU A 68 -3.12 7.29 -5.27
C LEU A 68 -3.51 6.76 -6.66
N GLY A 69 -3.18 7.50 -7.72
CA GLY A 69 -3.41 7.07 -9.10
C GLY A 69 -2.59 5.86 -9.56
N MET A 70 -1.64 5.38 -8.75
CA MET A 70 -0.91 4.13 -9.03
C MET A 70 -1.66 2.88 -8.55
N PHE A 71 -2.75 3.03 -7.80
CA PHE A 71 -3.47 1.91 -7.21
C PHE A 71 -4.72 1.55 -7.99
N ALA A 72 -5.04 0.26 -8.03
CA ALA A 72 -6.28 -0.25 -8.57
C ALA A 72 -7.49 0.21 -7.73
N PRO A 73 -8.70 0.36 -8.32
CA PRO A 73 -9.88 0.80 -7.56
C PRO A 73 -10.25 -0.10 -6.38
N ASP A 74 -9.94 -1.39 -6.48
CA ASP A 74 -10.18 -2.42 -5.47
C ASP A 74 -8.93 -2.76 -4.65
N CYS A 75 -7.95 -1.88 -4.63
CA CYS A 75 -6.67 -2.13 -3.95
C CYS A 75 -6.80 -2.34 -2.45
N LEU A 76 -5.77 -2.99 -1.90
CA LEU A 76 -5.56 -3.14 -0.47
C LEU A 76 -4.16 -2.68 -0.07
N TYR A 77 -4.09 -1.91 0.99
CA TYR A 77 -2.85 -1.44 1.60
C TYR A 77 -2.80 -1.93 3.06
N TRP A 78 -1.90 -2.87 3.36
CA TRP A 78 -1.84 -3.51 4.65
C TRP A 78 -0.47 -3.35 5.33
N VAL A 79 -0.50 -2.95 6.60
CA VAL A 79 0.68 -2.90 7.47
C VAL A 79 0.35 -3.75 8.71
N PRO A 80 0.80 -5.01 8.76
CA PRO A 80 0.60 -5.87 9.92
C PRO A 80 1.38 -5.33 11.14
N ASN A 81 0.88 -5.63 12.35
CA ASN A 81 1.46 -5.17 13.61
C ASN A 81 2.05 -6.31 14.45
N ARG A 82 2.29 -7.49 13.88
CA ARG A 82 2.90 -8.63 14.59
C ARG A 82 4.01 -9.27 13.77
N ALA A 83 4.99 -9.86 14.47
CA ALA A 83 6.10 -10.59 13.88
C ALA A 83 5.61 -11.77 13.04
N GLU A 84 4.65 -12.51 13.56
CA GLU A 84 3.94 -13.58 12.87
C GLU A 84 2.53 -13.08 12.54
N PRO A 85 2.31 -12.50 11.35
CA PRO A 85 0.99 -12.08 10.96
C PRO A 85 0.06 -13.30 10.88
N ALA A 86 -1.12 -13.13 11.41
CA ALA A 86 -2.21 -14.06 11.24
C ALA A 86 -3.17 -13.54 10.17
N ASP A 87 -4.18 -14.32 9.86
CA ASP A 87 -5.25 -13.93 8.94
C ASP A 87 -5.74 -12.51 9.28
N PRO A 88 -5.71 -11.56 8.34
CA PRO A 88 -6.09 -10.17 8.59
C PRO A 88 -7.55 -9.99 9.02
N ARG A 89 -8.41 -11.01 8.87
CA ARG A 89 -9.78 -11.02 9.42
C ARG A 89 -9.81 -11.14 10.93
N THR A 90 -8.79 -11.73 11.51
CA THR A 90 -8.73 -12.04 12.96
C THR A 90 -7.74 -11.17 13.71
N GLN A 91 -6.94 -10.39 13.01
CA GLN A 91 -5.85 -9.63 13.57
C GLN A 91 -5.88 -8.16 13.17
N SER A 92 -5.77 -7.27 14.14
CA SER A 92 -5.59 -5.85 13.87
C SER A 92 -4.25 -5.61 13.19
N GLY A 93 -4.22 -4.72 12.19
CA GLY A 93 -3.01 -4.15 11.61
C GLY A 93 -2.79 -2.72 12.08
N VAL A 94 -1.63 -2.16 11.78
CA VAL A 94 -1.41 -0.71 11.88
C VAL A 94 -2.33 0.00 10.90
N TYR A 95 -2.37 -0.51 9.66
CA TYR A 95 -3.27 -0.08 8.58
C TYR A 95 -3.83 -1.30 7.86
N LEU A 96 -5.07 -1.21 7.47
CA LEU A 96 -5.70 -2.02 6.44
C LEU A 96 -6.67 -1.11 5.71
N ASP A 97 -6.18 -0.50 4.66
CA ASP A 97 -6.87 0.55 3.93
C ASP A 97 -7.24 0.08 2.52
N ASP A 98 -8.43 0.40 2.09
CA ASP A 98 -8.84 0.44 0.68
C ASP A 98 -8.47 1.82 0.07
N LEU A 99 -8.72 2.00 -1.22
CA LEU A 99 -8.38 3.24 -1.92
C LEU A 99 -9.04 4.47 -1.27
N ARG A 100 -10.29 4.34 -0.79
CA ARG A 100 -11.02 5.43 -0.12
C ARG A 100 -10.31 5.83 1.18
N ARG A 101 -9.96 4.86 2.03
CA ARG A 101 -9.26 5.14 3.30
C ARG A 101 -7.87 5.73 3.07
N MET A 102 -7.18 5.28 2.00
CA MET A 102 -5.91 5.89 1.59
C MET A 102 -6.11 7.36 1.20
N ALA A 103 -7.17 7.68 0.44
CA ALA A 103 -7.51 9.05 0.06
C ALA A 103 -7.88 9.91 1.29
N ASP A 104 -8.65 9.38 2.24
CA ASP A 104 -8.98 10.06 3.50
C ASP A 104 -7.70 10.39 4.29
N ARG A 105 -6.74 9.47 4.35
CA ARG A 105 -5.45 9.68 5.00
C ARG A 105 -4.63 10.78 4.32
N VAL A 106 -4.59 10.81 3.00
CA VAL A 106 -3.95 11.88 2.22
C VAL A 106 -4.63 13.22 2.50
N ALA A 107 -5.96 13.25 2.51
CA ALA A 107 -6.72 14.47 2.84
C ALA A 107 -6.35 14.98 4.23
N MET A 108 -6.28 14.11 5.24
CA MET A 108 -5.86 14.49 6.59
C MET A 108 -4.44 15.08 6.64
N LEU A 109 -3.48 14.49 5.92
CA LEU A 109 -2.11 15.03 5.84
C LEU A 109 -2.07 16.43 5.25
N ARG A 110 -2.95 16.74 4.30
CA ARG A 110 -3.03 18.05 3.62
C ARG A 110 -3.66 19.14 4.47
N THR A 111 -4.52 18.79 5.43
CA THR A 111 -5.17 19.81 6.28
C THR A 111 -4.17 20.61 7.12
N GLY A 112 -2.97 20.07 7.35
CA GLY A 112 -2.00 20.68 8.26
C GLY A 112 -2.42 20.66 9.74
N HIS A 113 -3.58 20.07 10.06
CA HIS A 113 -4.10 20.00 11.43
C HIS A 113 -3.68 18.72 12.18
N LEU A 114 -2.99 17.82 11.52
CA LEU A 114 -2.48 16.59 12.15
C LEU A 114 -1.30 16.95 13.07
N HIS A 115 -1.54 17.23 14.35
CA HIS A 115 -0.49 17.58 15.32
C HIS A 115 0.68 16.62 15.32
N ALA A 116 0.42 15.35 15.04
CA ALA A 116 1.44 14.32 14.88
C ALA A 116 2.39 14.57 13.69
N GLN A 117 2.00 15.42 12.73
CA GLN A 117 2.78 15.85 11.56
C GLN A 117 3.10 17.35 11.55
N MET A 118 3.15 17.97 12.70
CA MET A 118 3.57 19.38 12.84
C MET A 118 4.91 19.48 13.58
N PRO A 119 6.01 19.81 12.92
CA PRO A 119 6.19 19.95 11.46
C PRO A 119 6.05 18.59 10.73
N ALA A 120 5.78 18.67 9.42
CA ALA A 120 5.68 17.46 8.59
C ALA A 120 7.00 16.66 8.57
N SER A 121 6.87 15.34 8.52
CA SER A 121 8.01 14.45 8.30
C SER A 121 8.56 14.62 6.89
N ARG A 122 9.89 14.63 6.77
CA ARG A 122 10.59 14.48 5.49
C ARG A 122 11.08 13.04 5.40
N THR A 123 10.80 12.40 4.29
CA THR A 123 11.13 10.99 4.11
C THR A 123 12.09 10.77 2.93
N ARG A 124 12.84 9.68 2.97
CA ARG A 124 13.57 9.11 1.85
C ARG A 124 13.53 7.60 1.94
N ARG A 125 13.10 6.99 0.83
CA ARG A 125 12.95 5.54 0.68
C ARG A 125 14.08 5.00 -0.16
N MET A 126 14.70 3.94 0.35
CA MET A 126 15.70 3.15 -0.37
C MET A 126 15.14 1.75 -0.54
N LEU A 127 15.05 1.30 -1.79
CA LEU A 127 14.59 -0.05 -2.14
C LEU A 127 15.78 -0.89 -2.58
N SER A 128 15.79 -2.15 -2.17
CA SER A 128 16.81 -3.12 -2.55
C SER A 128 16.21 -4.52 -2.61
N ASN A 129 16.96 -5.48 -3.15
CA ASN A 129 16.55 -6.87 -3.26
C ASN A 129 15.16 -7.01 -3.90
N ILE A 130 14.97 -6.34 -5.04
CA ILE A 130 13.71 -6.42 -5.78
C ILE A 130 13.68 -7.76 -6.51
N GLU A 131 12.72 -8.59 -6.12
CA GLU A 131 12.42 -9.88 -6.71
C GLU A 131 11.00 -9.84 -7.26
N CYS A 132 10.72 -10.50 -8.38
CA CYS A 132 9.38 -10.57 -8.92
C CYS A 132 9.13 -11.92 -9.58
N TRP A 133 7.87 -12.34 -9.60
CA TRP A 133 7.41 -13.59 -10.19
C TRP A 133 5.94 -13.48 -10.63
N SER A 134 5.50 -14.45 -11.43
CA SER A 134 4.10 -14.56 -11.84
C SER A 134 3.22 -14.93 -10.65
N GLY A 135 2.16 -14.13 -10.45
CA GLY A 135 1.10 -14.41 -9.49
C GLY A 135 -0.13 -15.04 -10.15
N ASP A 136 -1.23 -15.07 -9.41
CA ASP A 136 -2.51 -15.58 -9.90
C ASP A 136 -3.14 -14.64 -10.93
N ALA A 137 -3.96 -15.21 -11.83
CA ALA A 137 -4.75 -14.48 -12.82
C ALA A 137 -3.94 -13.46 -13.68
N GLY A 138 -2.66 -13.73 -13.92
CA GLY A 138 -1.79 -12.86 -14.71
C GLY A 138 -1.26 -11.64 -13.96
N ALA A 139 -1.45 -11.58 -12.65
CA ALA A 139 -0.80 -10.58 -11.82
C ALA A 139 0.71 -10.86 -11.72
N ILE A 140 1.46 -9.81 -11.38
CA ILE A 140 2.87 -9.92 -11.03
C ILE A 140 2.99 -9.67 -9.53
N VAL A 141 3.68 -10.58 -8.85
CA VAL A 141 4.04 -10.37 -7.45
C VAL A 141 5.47 -9.86 -7.40
N ALA A 142 5.70 -8.81 -6.61
CA ALA A 142 7.02 -8.29 -6.36
C ALA A 142 7.29 -8.20 -4.85
N ARG A 143 8.53 -8.43 -4.47
CA ARG A 143 9.04 -8.24 -3.12
C ARG A 143 10.26 -7.33 -3.16
N ALA A 144 10.38 -6.45 -2.19
CA ALA A 144 11.54 -5.57 -2.06
C ALA A 144 11.84 -5.30 -0.59
N ASN A 145 13.11 -5.12 -0.25
CA ASN A 145 13.48 -4.53 1.02
C ASN A 145 13.30 -3.01 0.95
N LEU A 146 12.84 -2.42 2.05
CA LEU A 146 12.67 -0.99 2.24
C LEU A 146 13.52 -0.53 3.43
N THR A 147 14.27 0.53 3.24
CA THR A 147 14.74 1.39 4.33
C THR A 147 14.14 2.77 4.14
N LEU A 148 13.17 3.13 4.97
CA LEU A 148 12.58 4.45 4.99
C LEU A 148 13.29 5.28 6.06
N TRP A 149 13.90 6.38 5.65
CA TRP A 149 14.45 7.40 6.54
C TRP A 149 13.41 8.50 6.74
N GLU A 150 13.13 8.81 7.99
CA GLU A 150 12.28 9.91 8.40
C GLU A 150 13.09 10.94 9.17
N GLN A 151 12.97 12.21 8.83
CA GLN A 151 13.52 13.32 9.61
C GLN A 151 12.39 14.23 10.06
N ARG A 152 12.26 14.40 11.38
CA ARG A 152 11.27 15.31 11.99
C ARG A 152 11.78 15.88 13.30
N LYS A 153 11.56 17.19 13.55
CA LYS A 153 11.96 17.88 14.79
C LYS A 153 13.44 17.66 15.17
N GLY A 154 14.32 17.64 14.16
CA GLY A 154 15.75 17.43 14.39
C GLY A 154 16.18 15.98 14.63
N VAL A 155 15.25 15.04 14.71
CA VAL A 155 15.52 13.61 14.89
C VAL A 155 15.38 12.89 13.55
N THR A 156 16.37 12.07 13.22
CA THR A 156 16.32 11.15 12.07
C THR A 156 16.15 9.73 12.59
N ARG A 157 15.20 9.00 11.99
CA ARG A 157 14.91 7.59 12.28
C ARG A 157 14.92 6.78 11.00
N ALA A 158 15.30 5.52 11.10
CA ALA A 158 15.15 4.53 10.05
C ALA A 158 13.98 3.60 10.39
N TRP A 159 13.21 3.25 9.38
CA TRP A 159 12.09 2.31 9.44
C TRP A 159 12.39 1.18 8.45
N PRO A 160 13.21 0.19 8.85
CA PRO A 160 13.49 -0.94 7.98
C PRO A 160 12.27 -1.83 7.88
N ALA A 161 12.02 -2.31 6.65
CA ALA A 161 10.88 -3.15 6.33
C ALA A 161 11.18 -4.03 5.10
N PHE A 162 10.31 -4.96 4.80
CA PHE A 162 10.14 -5.47 3.45
C PHE A 162 8.72 -5.19 2.95
N GLN A 163 8.58 -5.16 1.64
CA GLN A 163 7.33 -4.86 0.98
C GLN A 163 6.96 -5.99 0.03
N ILE A 164 5.68 -6.28 -0.07
CA ILE A 164 5.11 -7.19 -1.06
C ILE A 164 4.10 -6.40 -1.87
N TYR A 165 4.14 -6.57 -3.18
CA TYR A 165 3.24 -5.95 -4.13
C TYR A 165 2.56 -7.00 -4.98
N GLU A 166 1.30 -6.78 -5.28
CA GLU A 166 0.59 -7.43 -6.36
C GLU A 166 0.27 -6.37 -7.39
N ILE A 167 0.72 -6.59 -8.61
CA ILE A 167 0.68 -5.62 -9.70
C ILE A 167 -0.16 -6.24 -10.81
N VAL A 168 -1.13 -5.50 -11.32
CA VAL A 168 -2.05 -5.91 -12.37
C VAL A 168 -1.98 -4.94 -13.55
N GLY A 169 -2.40 -5.41 -14.73
CA GLY A 169 -2.39 -4.60 -15.95
C GLY A 169 -1.08 -4.68 -16.72
N ASP A 170 -0.95 -3.81 -17.72
CA ASP A 170 0.19 -3.82 -18.64
C ASP A 170 1.34 -2.94 -18.12
N LEU A 171 2.51 -3.53 -17.94
CA LEU A 171 3.72 -2.84 -17.50
C LEU A 171 4.16 -1.73 -18.47
N ALA A 172 3.80 -1.84 -19.74
CA ALA A 172 4.18 -0.84 -20.75
C ALA A 172 3.47 0.53 -20.56
N GLY A 173 2.42 0.62 -19.75
CA GLY A 173 1.77 1.90 -19.53
C GLY A 173 0.49 1.90 -18.70
N GLY A 174 0.00 0.75 -18.25
CA GLY A 174 -1.26 0.65 -17.50
C GLY A 174 -1.18 -0.20 -16.23
N ALA A 175 0.01 -0.47 -15.71
CA ALA A 175 0.18 -1.26 -14.51
C ALA A 175 -0.28 -0.50 -13.25
N LEU A 176 -1.09 -1.17 -12.42
CA LEU A 176 -1.62 -0.67 -11.16
C LEU A 176 -1.26 -1.60 -10.01
N ILE A 177 -1.08 -1.04 -8.83
CA ILE A 177 -0.86 -1.77 -7.58
C ILE A 177 -2.22 -2.22 -7.06
N ALA A 178 -2.48 -3.53 -7.08
CA ALA A 178 -3.70 -4.11 -6.55
C ALA A 178 -3.58 -4.42 -5.05
N THR A 179 -2.38 -4.77 -4.59
CA THR A 179 -2.13 -4.99 -3.16
C THR A 179 -0.74 -4.50 -2.80
N LYS A 180 -0.61 -3.81 -1.67
CA LYS A 180 0.67 -3.46 -1.06
C LYS A 180 0.67 -3.88 0.41
N ILE A 181 1.68 -4.67 0.80
CA ILE A 181 1.90 -5.08 2.19
C ILE A 181 3.25 -4.53 2.63
N ILE A 182 3.32 -3.91 3.80
CA ILE A 182 4.57 -3.39 4.37
C ILE A 182 4.78 -4.03 5.72
N CYS A 183 5.86 -4.78 5.86
CA CYS A 183 6.24 -5.48 7.07
C CYS A 183 7.42 -4.78 7.72
N LEU A 184 7.14 -3.92 8.69
CA LEU A 184 8.17 -3.27 9.48
C LEU A 184 8.97 -4.31 10.27
N LEU A 185 10.28 -4.10 10.43
CA LEU A 185 11.13 -4.97 11.22
C LEU A 185 10.70 -4.97 12.69
N GLU A 186 10.33 -3.81 13.23
CA GLU A 186 9.91 -3.60 14.62
C GLU A 186 8.38 -3.68 14.80
N ARG A 187 7.67 -4.45 13.96
CA ARG A 187 6.19 -4.48 13.95
C ARG A 187 5.54 -5.02 15.22
N ASP A 188 6.28 -5.73 16.07
CA ASP A 188 5.87 -6.28 17.37
C ASP A 188 6.33 -5.41 18.57
N ALA A 189 7.11 -4.37 18.32
CA ALA A 189 7.48 -3.41 19.33
C ALA A 189 6.46 -2.27 19.45
N PRO A 190 6.46 -1.51 20.56
CA PRO A 190 5.67 -0.29 20.63
C PRO A 190 6.10 0.67 19.53
N LEU A 191 5.26 0.75 18.52
CA LEU A 191 5.52 1.57 17.36
C LEU A 191 5.32 3.04 17.77
N GLY A 192 6.30 3.89 17.44
CA GLY A 192 6.19 5.32 17.65
C GLY A 192 5.09 5.97 16.80
N ASN A 193 5.17 7.26 16.61
CA ASN A 193 4.18 8.00 15.83
C ASN A 193 4.42 7.83 14.30
N TYR A 194 3.54 7.11 13.63
CA TYR A 194 3.53 6.96 12.14
C TYR A 194 2.41 7.79 11.52
N ALA A 195 2.44 9.03 11.67
CA ALA A 195 1.42 9.84 11.04
C ALA A 195 1.73 10.20 9.57
N PHE A 196 2.82 9.66 8.99
CA PHE A 196 3.14 9.73 7.57
C PHE A 196 2.76 8.43 6.86
N ILE A 197 2.74 8.44 5.54
CA ILE A 197 2.48 7.22 4.73
C ILE A 197 3.77 6.38 4.67
N LEU A 198 3.67 5.09 5.02
CA LEU A 198 4.77 4.12 4.98
C LEU A 198 5.12 3.69 3.56
#